data_55113b8fca3fe1d5c542cf5a6260ef0b
#
_entry.id   55113b8fca3fe1d5c542cf5a6260ef0b
#
_cell.length_a   1.000
_cell.length_b   1.000
_cell.length_c   1.000
_cell.angle_alpha   90.00
_cell.angle_beta   90.00
_cell.angle_gamma   90.00
#
_symmetry.space_group_name_H-M   'P 1'
#
loop_
_entity.id
_entity.type
_entity.pdbx_description
1 polymer ?
#
loop_
_entity_poly.entity_id
_entity_poly.type
_entity_poly.pdbx_seq_one_letter_code
_entity_poly.pdbx_strand_id
1 'polypeptide(L)'
;MPDHAFFPQVLPLWVRSLAAGVPAPPPEEDPLPPPPLGTVFALSAHLGWAVPPRRFELLFGRDEDNVNIPLGVNDKRISRCHGRLVCHGGEWTMRNEGRLPMLFPGDTMLLQGQERLVEDAYTPVYIGNPREEVHFLEIRVIGGKRPDGEATPDDETAIPVVHDLSETERLVIASLAQRYLRGVPHPQPVAWKRVAEDMERLPGPKDRDWNERTVARVVANVRERLSAPGYRHRVYGLRRSEVFGEPLGNALNDNLIRALLQCTTLAPGDIEPFDAAESQAEAA
;
A
#
# COMPACT_ATOMS: atom_id res chain seq x y z
N MET A 1 -27.02 -16.84 24.60
CA MET A 1 -25.63 -16.49 24.33
C MET A 1 -24.79 -17.73 24.60
N PRO A 2 -24.28 -18.46 23.60
CA PRO A 2 -23.36 -19.55 23.90
C PRO A 2 -21.99 -18.93 24.21
N ASP A 3 -21.50 -19.22 25.40
CA ASP A 3 -20.14 -18.98 25.85
C ASP A 3 -19.18 -19.75 24.92
N HIS A 4 -18.55 -19.08 23.99
CA HIS A 4 -17.39 -19.61 23.30
C HIS A 4 -16.19 -19.43 24.23
N ALA A 5 -15.97 -20.44 25.07
CA ALA A 5 -14.72 -20.58 25.77
C ALA A 5 -13.59 -20.68 24.73
N PHE A 6 -12.78 -19.61 24.60
CA PHE A 6 -11.52 -19.63 23.86
C PHE A 6 -10.55 -20.55 24.61
N PHE A 7 -10.42 -21.78 24.14
CA PHE A 7 -9.33 -22.65 24.55
C PHE A 7 -8.14 -22.38 23.63
N PRO A 8 -6.92 -22.32 24.16
CA PRO A 8 -5.72 -22.34 23.32
C PRO A 8 -5.79 -23.63 22.50
N GLN A 9 -6.07 -23.50 21.23
CA GLN A 9 -6.23 -24.66 20.34
C GLN A 9 -4.86 -25.30 20.17
N VAL A 10 -4.67 -26.50 20.72
CA VAL A 10 -3.55 -27.36 20.32
C VAL A 10 -3.71 -27.59 18.81
N LEU A 11 -2.83 -26.96 18.04
CA LEU A 11 -2.90 -27.05 16.60
C LEU A 11 -2.66 -28.51 16.16
N PRO A 12 -3.46 -29.03 15.23
CA PRO A 12 -3.25 -30.37 14.69
C PRO A 12 -1.85 -30.50 14.07
N LEU A 13 -1.25 -31.69 14.13
CA LEU A 13 0.09 -31.98 13.59
C LEU A 13 0.25 -31.69 12.09
N TRP A 14 -0.86 -31.62 11.34
CA TRP A 14 -0.86 -31.27 9.93
C TRP A 14 -0.84 -29.75 9.66
N VAL A 15 -0.97 -28.92 10.69
CA VAL A 15 -0.76 -27.47 10.62
C VAL A 15 0.71 -27.20 10.92
N ARG A 16 1.41 -26.59 9.99
CA ARG A 16 2.84 -26.34 10.10
C ARG A 16 3.12 -24.89 10.48
N SER A 17 3.97 -24.68 11.47
CA SER A 17 4.49 -23.37 11.82
C SER A 17 5.51 -22.91 10.76
N LEU A 18 5.43 -21.64 10.43
CA LEU A 18 6.37 -20.95 9.54
C LEU A 18 7.18 -19.91 10.33
N ALA A 19 7.30 -20.09 11.64
CA ALA A 19 8.03 -19.16 12.50
C ALA A 19 9.48 -19.02 12.03
N ALA A 20 9.98 -17.78 12.01
CA ALA A 20 11.38 -17.50 11.74
C ALA A 20 12.25 -18.17 12.81
N GLY A 21 13.25 -18.96 12.42
CA GLY A 21 14.19 -19.62 13.32
C GLY A 21 13.95 -21.13 13.55
N VAL A 22 12.95 -21.73 12.92
CA VAL A 22 12.93 -23.20 12.81
C VAL A 22 14.10 -23.61 11.89
N PRO A 23 15.09 -24.37 12.39
CA PRO A 23 16.18 -24.85 11.55
C PRO A 23 15.60 -25.59 10.34
N ALA A 24 16.16 -25.33 9.17
CA ALA A 24 15.87 -26.17 8.00
C ALA A 24 16.12 -27.64 8.39
N PRO A 25 15.24 -28.58 8.01
CA PRO A 25 15.51 -29.99 8.23
C PRO A 25 16.89 -30.34 7.63
N PRO A 26 17.62 -31.26 8.27
CA PRO A 26 18.92 -31.66 7.77
C PRO A 26 18.81 -32.16 6.32
N PRO A 27 19.83 -31.93 5.47
CA PRO A 27 19.77 -32.20 4.04
C PRO A 27 19.58 -33.68 3.65
N GLU A 28 19.53 -34.57 4.61
CA GLU A 28 19.33 -36.01 4.42
C GLU A 28 17.89 -36.49 4.57
N GLU A 29 16.95 -35.62 4.96
CA GLU A 29 15.53 -35.96 4.98
C GLU A 29 14.93 -35.77 3.59
N ASP A 30 14.16 -36.76 3.11
CA ASP A 30 13.42 -36.67 1.85
C ASP A 30 12.68 -35.33 1.77
N PRO A 31 12.74 -34.65 0.63
CA PRO A 31 12.08 -33.37 0.45
C PRO A 31 10.59 -33.52 0.82
N LEU A 32 10.12 -32.68 1.71
CA LEU A 32 8.70 -32.70 2.13
C LEU A 32 7.80 -32.66 0.90
N PRO A 33 6.76 -33.51 0.86
CA PRO A 33 5.84 -33.50 -0.28
C PRO A 33 5.26 -32.09 -0.46
N PRO A 34 5.07 -31.64 -1.71
CA PRO A 34 4.52 -30.33 -1.98
C PRO A 34 3.15 -30.18 -1.27
N PRO A 35 2.83 -29.01 -0.74
CA PRO A 35 1.56 -28.78 -0.08
C PRO A 35 0.41 -28.99 -1.08
N PRO A 36 -0.71 -29.61 -0.68
CA PRO A 36 -1.86 -29.84 -1.56
C PRO A 36 -2.45 -28.52 -2.04
N LEU A 37 -3.10 -28.57 -3.21
CA LEU A 37 -3.87 -27.44 -3.75
C LEU A 37 -4.90 -26.96 -2.71
N GLY A 38 -5.10 -25.66 -2.59
CA GLY A 38 -5.96 -25.05 -1.58
C GLY A 38 -5.31 -24.88 -0.21
N THR A 39 -4.02 -25.28 -0.02
CA THR A 39 -3.29 -24.95 1.20
C THR A 39 -3.14 -23.45 1.33
N VAL A 40 -3.52 -22.90 2.51
CA VAL A 40 -3.31 -21.51 2.87
C VAL A 40 -2.01 -21.36 3.65
N PHE A 41 -1.21 -20.37 3.26
CA PHE A 41 -0.15 -19.81 4.07
C PHE A 41 -0.64 -18.46 4.60
N ALA A 42 -0.73 -18.31 5.92
CA ALA A 42 -1.12 -17.07 6.56
C ALA A 42 0.02 -16.59 7.43
N LEU A 43 0.58 -15.40 7.10
CA LEU A 43 1.82 -14.88 7.69
C LEU A 43 1.62 -13.47 8.24
N SER A 44 2.14 -13.23 9.43
CA SER A 44 2.39 -11.91 9.98
C SER A 44 3.90 -11.63 9.99
N ALA A 45 4.33 -10.48 10.50
CA ALA A 45 5.75 -10.09 10.55
C ALA A 45 6.66 -11.10 11.29
N HIS A 46 6.12 -11.89 12.23
CA HIS A 46 6.90 -12.74 13.12
C HIS A 46 6.49 -14.21 13.13
N LEU A 47 5.29 -14.51 12.65
CA LEU A 47 4.70 -15.84 12.75
C LEU A 47 3.82 -16.13 11.54
N GLY A 48 3.80 -17.40 11.13
CA GLY A 48 2.94 -17.86 10.06
C GLY A 48 2.55 -19.33 10.20
N TRP A 49 1.52 -19.71 9.47
CA TRP A 49 0.99 -21.07 9.46
C TRP A 49 0.71 -21.51 8.01
N ALA A 50 1.04 -22.77 7.75
CA ALA A 50 0.63 -23.48 6.54
C ALA A 50 -0.48 -24.47 6.92
N VAL A 51 -1.67 -24.27 6.35
CA VAL A 51 -2.87 -25.04 6.69
C VAL A 51 -3.44 -25.66 5.41
N PRO A 52 -3.43 -27.00 5.28
CA PRO A 52 -4.08 -27.70 4.17
C PRO A 52 -5.59 -27.41 4.13
N PRO A 53 -6.27 -27.62 2.97
CA PRO A 53 -7.69 -27.33 2.78
C PRO A 53 -8.58 -28.35 3.50
N ARG A 54 -8.54 -28.30 4.82
CA ARG A 54 -9.38 -29.10 5.71
C ARG A 54 -10.24 -28.20 6.57
N ARG A 55 -11.34 -28.71 7.09
CA ARG A 55 -12.18 -27.95 8.04
C ARG A 55 -11.34 -27.47 9.22
N PHE A 56 -11.03 -26.20 9.22
CA PHE A 56 -10.16 -25.55 10.20
C PHE A 56 -10.43 -24.05 10.26
N GLU A 57 -10.08 -23.45 11.38
CA GLU A 57 -10.22 -22.02 11.62
C GLU A 57 -8.90 -21.46 12.15
N LEU A 58 -8.38 -20.42 11.51
CA LEU A 58 -7.25 -19.62 11.97
C LEU A 58 -7.75 -18.28 12.48
N LEU A 59 -7.45 -17.98 13.75
CA LEU A 59 -7.78 -16.70 14.37
C LEU A 59 -6.57 -15.77 14.30
N PHE A 60 -6.81 -14.47 14.09
CA PHE A 60 -5.78 -13.45 14.14
C PHE A 60 -6.26 -12.20 14.87
N GLY A 61 -5.33 -11.51 15.55
CA GLY A 61 -5.62 -10.33 16.34
C GLY A 61 -4.54 -10.04 17.37
N ARG A 62 -4.80 -9.10 18.30
CA ARG A 62 -3.77 -8.66 19.26
C ARG A 62 -3.59 -9.54 20.49
N ASP A 63 -4.53 -10.43 20.78
CA ASP A 63 -4.49 -11.32 21.96
C ASP A 63 -3.66 -12.57 21.65
N GLU A 64 -2.33 -12.45 21.83
CA GLU A 64 -1.37 -13.47 21.45
C GLU A 64 -1.61 -14.84 22.13
N ASP A 65 -2.25 -14.86 23.28
CA ASP A 65 -2.56 -16.11 24.00
C ASP A 65 -3.77 -16.86 23.41
N ASN A 66 -4.65 -16.14 22.69
CA ASN A 66 -5.94 -16.67 22.23
C ASN A 66 -6.14 -16.62 20.71
N VAL A 67 -5.13 -16.22 19.93
CA VAL A 67 -5.16 -16.27 18.47
C VAL A 67 -4.02 -17.10 17.90
N ASN A 68 -4.21 -17.62 16.70
CA ASN A 68 -3.16 -18.38 16.01
C ASN A 68 -2.09 -17.46 15.42
N ILE A 69 -2.49 -16.25 14.98
CA ILE A 69 -1.61 -15.27 14.35
C ILE A 69 -1.71 -13.96 15.12
N PRO A 70 -0.76 -13.69 16.04
CA PRO A 70 -0.68 -12.39 16.70
C PRO A 70 -0.44 -11.25 15.70
N LEU A 71 -1.25 -10.21 15.81
CA LEU A 71 -1.21 -9.05 14.93
C LEU A 71 -1.52 -7.79 15.73
N GLY A 72 -0.60 -6.84 15.77
CA GLY A 72 -0.78 -5.58 16.51
C GLY A 72 -0.93 -5.78 18.03
N VAL A 73 -0.11 -6.61 18.65
CA VAL A 73 -0.18 -6.97 20.07
C VAL A 73 -0.20 -5.74 20.99
N ASN A 74 0.58 -4.72 20.66
CA ASN A 74 0.66 -3.47 21.43
C ASN A 74 -0.33 -2.39 20.96
N ASP A 75 -1.10 -2.63 19.91
CA ASP A 75 -2.05 -1.66 19.36
C ASP A 75 -3.47 -1.94 19.88
N LYS A 76 -3.93 -1.09 20.80
CA LYS A 76 -5.28 -1.20 21.41
C LYS A 76 -6.42 -0.99 20.40
N ARG A 77 -6.16 -0.46 19.23
CA ARG A 77 -7.13 -0.30 18.14
C ARG A 77 -7.45 -1.62 17.46
N ILE A 78 -6.48 -2.56 17.46
CA ILE A 78 -6.69 -3.92 16.97
C ILE A 78 -7.53 -4.70 18.01
N SER A 79 -8.55 -5.38 17.56
CA SER A 79 -9.39 -6.23 18.45
C SER A 79 -8.60 -7.45 18.93
N ARG A 80 -8.93 -7.98 20.12
CA ARG A 80 -8.28 -9.19 20.65
C ARG A 80 -8.34 -10.33 19.62
N CYS A 81 -9.53 -10.68 19.16
CA CYS A 81 -9.75 -11.44 17.94
C CYS A 81 -10.23 -10.45 16.87
N HIS A 82 -9.40 -10.18 15.86
CA HIS A 82 -9.73 -9.20 14.83
C HIS A 82 -10.38 -9.86 13.63
N GLY A 83 -10.04 -11.11 13.38
CA GLY A 83 -10.66 -11.86 12.31
C GLY A 83 -10.31 -13.33 12.32
N ARG A 84 -10.91 -14.03 11.40
CA ARG A 84 -10.73 -15.46 11.21
C ARG A 84 -10.65 -15.82 9.73
N LEU A 85 -9.86 -16.85 9.45
CA LEU A 85 -9.86 -17.57 8.19
C LEU A 85 -10.49 -18.93 8.45
N VAL A 86 -11.55 -19.26 7.72
CA VAL A 86 -12.31 -20.51 7.90
C VAL A 86 -12.26 -21.31 6.62
N CYS A 87 -11.90 -22.59 6.72
CA CYS A 87 -11.96 -23.53 5.59
C CYS A 87 -13.23 -24.38 5.68
N HIS A 88 -14.06 -24.26 4.67
CA HIS A 88 -15.22 -25.14 4.44
C HIS A 88 -15.16 -25.73 3.04
N GLY A 89 -15.27 -27.07 2.92
CA GLY A 89 -15.32 -27.73 1.61
C GLY A 89 -14.09 -27.52 0.73
N GLY A 90 -12.96 -27.11 1.31
CA GLY A 90 -11.74 -26.78 0.56
C GLY A 90 -11.62 -25.31 0.18
N GLU A 91 -12.64 -24.49 0.43
CA GLU A 91 -12.65 -23.05 0.18
C GLU A 91 -12.36 -22.28 1.47
N TRP A 92 -11.59 -21.18 1.33
CA TRP A 92 -11.24 -20.32 2.43
C TRP A 92 -12.06 -19.03 2.41
N THR A 93 -12.65 -18.72 3.55
CA THR A 93 -13.38 -17.48 3.79
C THR A 93 -12.72 -16.68 4.90
N MET A 94 -12.50 -15.40 4.66
CA MET A 94 -12.05 -14.45 5.68
C MET A 94 -13.24 -13.69 6.23
N ARG A 95 -13.32 -13.54 7.55
CA ARG A 95 -14.32 -12.75 8.25
C ARG A 95 -13.66 -11.71 9.14
N ASN A 96 -14.17 -10.49 9.09
CA ASN A 96 -13.77 -9.43 10.00
C ASN A 96 -14.65 -9.45 11.27
N GLU A 97 -14.04 -9.77 12.41
CA GLU A 97 -14.69 -9.71 13.73
C GLU A 97 -14.32 -8.42 14.48
N GLY A 98 -13.31 -7.72 13.99
CA GLY A 98 -12.76 -6.51 14.60
C GLY A 98 -13.57 -5.26 14.26
N ARG A 99 -13.32 -4.19 15.04
CA ARG A 99 -13.95 -2.89 14.82
C ARG A 99 -13.36 -2.13 13.64
N LEU A 100 -12.04 -2.25 13.43
CA LEU A 100 -11.41 -1.62 12.28
C LEU A 100 -11.66 -2.45 11.02
N PRO A 101 -11.84 -1.79 9.86
CA PRO A 101 -11.94 -2.49 8.60
C PRO A 101 -10.61 -3.18 8.24
N MET A 102 -10.70 -4.28 7.53
CA MET A 102 -9.58 -4.88 6.81
C MET A 102 -9.54 -4.28 5.41
N LEU A 103 -8.36 -3.82 5.00
CA LEU A 103 -8.14 -3.17 3.72
C LEU A 103 -7.42 -4.12 2.77
N PHE A 104 -7.85 -4.14 1.52
CA PHE A 104 -7.27 -4.95 0.46
C PHE A 104 -6.83 -4.04 -0.70
N PRO A 105 -5.97 -4.52 -1.62
CA PRO A 105 -5.65 -3.80 -2.85
C PRO A 105 -6.91 -3.39 -3.62
N GLY A 106 -6.85 -2.25 -4.32
CA GLY A 106 -7.98 -1.74 -5.09
C GLY A 106 -9.08 -1.09 -4.24
N ASP A 107 -8.71 -0.51 -3.10
CA ASP A 107 -9.61 0.24 -2.19
C ASP A 107 -10.80 -0.58 -1.66
N THR A 108 -10.67 -1.89 -1.65
CA THR A 108 -11.69 -2.79 -1.11
C THR A 108 -11.54 -2.88 0.41
N MET A 109 -12.66 -2.79 1.13
CA MET A 109 -12.72 -2.90 2.58
C MET A 109 -13.65 -4.03 3.00
N LEU A 110 -13.25 -4.77 4.04
CA LEU A 110 -14.10 -5.73 4.73
C LEU A 110 -14.45 -5.16 6.10
N LEU A 111 -15.71 -4.77 6.28
CA LEU A 111 -16.20 -4.17 7.51
C LEU A 111 -16.51 -5.24 8.57
N GLN A 112 -16.68 -4.81 9.83
CA GLN A 112 -17.04 -5.72 10.92
C GLN A 112 -18.27 -6.58 10.58
N GLY A 113 -18.17 -7.87 10.79
CA GLY A 113 -19.22 -8.86 10.53
C GLY A 113 -19.32 -9.31 9.07
N GLN A 114 -18.61 -8.68 8.14
CA GLN A 114 -18.59 -9.10 6.73
C GLN A 114 -17.60 -10.25 6.49
N GLU A 115 -17.88 -11.00 5.43
CA GLU A 115 -17.09 -12.13 4.97
C GLU A 115 -16.67 -11.92 3.51
N ARG A 116 -15.50 -12.49 3.18
CA ARG A 116 -14.96 -12.52 1.82
C ARG A 116 -14.33 -13.87 1.54
N LEU A 117 -14.59 -14.43 0.35
CA LEU A 117 -13.89 -15.59 -0.15
C LEU A 117 -12.43 -15.24 -0.49
N VAL A 118 -11.50 -16.13 -0.12
CA VAL A 118 -10.06 -15.98 -0.39
C VAL A 118 -9.70 -16.96 -1.49
N GLU A 119 -9.83 -16.52 -2.73
CA GLU A 119 -9.59 -17.34 -3.93
C GLU A 119 -8.26 -17.00 -4.60
N ASP A 120 -7.73 -15.78 -4.38
CA ASP A 120 -6.53 -15.30 -5.05
C ASP A 120 -5.28 -16.01 -4.51
N ALA A 121 -4.33 -16.30 -5.39
CA ALA A 121 -3.05 -16.90 -5.02
C ALA A 121 -2.31 -16.07 -3.97
N TYR A 122 -2.52 -14.75 -3.99
CA TYR A 122 -1.94 -13.79 -3.05
C TYR A 122 -2.98 -12.75 -2.62
N THR A 123 -3.21 -12.65 -1.32
CA THR A 123 -4.16 -11.69 -0.73
C THR A 123 -3.48 -10.94 0.42
N PRO A 124 -2.92 -9.75 0.19
CA PRO A 124 -2.42 -8.90 1.27
C PRO A 124 -3.59 -8.22 1.99
N VAL A 125 -3.55 -8.22 3.32
CA VAL A 125 -4.56 -7.62 4.19
C VAL A 125 -3.90 -6.61 5.10
N TYR A 126 -4.43 -5.40 5.12
CA TYR A 126 -3.94 -4.30 5.94
C TYR A 126 -4.99 -3.93 6.98
N ILE A 127 -4.57 -3.79 8.24
CA ILE A 127 -5.44 -3.39 9.35
C ILE A 127 -4.80 -2.23 10.07
N GLY A 128 -5.51 -1.12 10.19
CA GLY A 128 -5.00 0.09 10.82
C GLY A 128 -5.13 1.32 9.94
N ASN A 129 -4.50 2.40 10.38
CA ASN A 129 -4.50 3.67 9.66
C ASN A 129 -3.14 3.87 8.97
N PRO A 130 -3.07 4.01 7.63
CA PRO A 130 -1.81 4.25 6.92
C PRO A 130 -1.01 5.46 7.38
N ARG A 131 -1.65 6.43 8.06
CA ARG A 131 -0.98 7.63 8.60
C ARG A 131 -0.38 7.44 9.99
N GLU A 132 -0.67 6.32 10.65
CA GLU A 132 -0.21 6.03 12.00
C GLU A 132 0.57 4.72 12.02
N GLU A 133 -0.14 3.63 12.10
CA GLU A 133 0.45 2.28 12.12
C GLU A 133 -0.49 1.33 11.36
N VAL A 134 0.09 0.49 10.52
CA VAL A 134 -0.61 -0.53 9.73
C VAL A 134 -0.03 -1.88 10.05
N HIS A 135 -0.89 -2.81 10.38
CA HIS A 135 -0.54 -4.22 10.58
C HIS A 135 -0.85 -5.00 9.32
N PHE A 136 0.06 -5.86 8.94
CA PHE A 136 0.02 -6.60 7.69
C PHE A 136 -0.16 -8.09 7.95
N LEU A 137 -1.15 -8.68 7.29
CA LEU A 137 -1.36 -10.12 7.21
C LEU A 137 -1.27 -10.54 5.75
N GLU A 138 -0.34 -11.41 5.45
CA GLU A 138 -0.14 -11.97 4.13
C GLU A 138 -0.84 -13.32 4.03
N ILE A 139 -1.64 -13.52 2.99
CA ILE A 139 -2.30 -14.78 2.72
C ILE A 139 -1.95 -15.25 1.32
N ARG A 140 -1.50 -16.50 1.21
CA ARG A 140 -1.23 -17.17 -0.05
C ARG A 140 -2.01 -18.47 -0.12
N VAL A 141 -2.61 -18.75 -1.28
CA VAL A 141 -3.35 -19.98 -1.54
C VAL A 141 -2.67 -20.76 -2.65
N ILE A 142 -2.28 -21.99 -2.38
CA ILE A 142 -1.69 -22.88 -3.41
C ILE A 142 -2.74 -23.23 -4.45
N GLY A 143 -2.47 -22.88 -5.72
CA GLY A 143 -3.41 -23.06 -6.82
C GLY A 143 -4.56 -22.05 -6.82
N GLY A 144 -4.45 -20.98 -6.02
CA GLY A 144 -5.39 -19.87 -6.08
C GLY A 144 -5.34 -19.12 -7.42
N LYS A 145 -6.34 -18.30 -7.66
CA LYS A 145 -6.44 -17.48 -8.87
C LYS A 145 -5.29 -16.48 -8.92
N ARG A 146 -4.63 -16.40 -10.06
CA ARG A 146 -3.63 -15.37 -10.32
C ARG A 146 -4.28 -14.23 -11.10
N PRO A 147 -3.90 -12.98 -10.84
CA PRO A 147 -4.31 -11.87 -11.70
C PRO A 147 -3.90 -12.14 -13.15
N ASP A 148 -4.78 -11.82 -14.09
CA ASP A 148 -4.44 -11.88 -15.52
C ASP A 148 -3.24 -10.95 -15.78
N GLY A 149 -2.17 -11.48 -16.37
CA GLY A 149 -0.95 -10.73 -16.66
C GLY A 149 0.05 -10.65 -15.50
N GLU A 150 -0.01 -11.55 -14.51
CA GLU A 150 1.05 -11.68 -13.50
C GLU A 150 2.38 -12.03 -14.19
N ALA A 151 3.40 -11.17 -13.97
CA ALA A 151 4.71 -11.33 -14.56
C ALA A 151 5.40 -12.60 -14.07
N THR A 152 6.05 -13.32 -14.96
CA THR A 152 6.95 -14.42 -14.64
C THR A 152 8.39 -13.90 -14.48
N PRO A 153 9.31 -14.65 -13.82
CA PRO A 153 10.71 -14.23 -13.70
C PRO A 153 11.41 -13.98 -15.03
N ASP A 154 10.94 -14.59 -16.10
CA ASP A 154 11.50 -14.48 -17.45
C ASP A 154 10.86 -13.36 -18.30
N ASP A 155 9.82 -12.70 -17.78
CA ASP A 155 9.17 -11.60 -18.49
C ASP A 155 10.04 -10.34 -18.47
N GLU A 156 10.09 -9.62 -19.58
CA GLU A 156 10.76 -8.32 -19.61
C GLU A 156 10.08 -7.34 -18.65
N THR A 157 10.88 -6.55 -17.95
CA THR A 157 10.38 -5.51 -17.06
C THR A 157 9.55 -4.50 -17.86
N ALA A 158 8.27 -4.38 -17.55
CA ALA A 158 7.40 -3.41 -18.19
C ALA A 158 7.89 -1.98 -17.94
N ILE A 159 7.95 -1.18 -19.00
CA ILE A 159 8.27 0.24 -18.89
C ILE A 159 7.09 0.93 -18.18
N PRO A 160 7.32 1.67 -17.08
CA PRO A 160 6.26 2.41 -16.42
C PRO A 160 5.56 3.38 -17.35
N VAL A 161 4.27 3.56 -17.19
CA VAL A 161 3.49 4.54 -17.94
C VAL A 161 3.85 5.92 -17.46
N VAL A 162 4.70 6.62 -18.20
CA VAL A 162 5.08 8.00 -17.92
C VAL A 162 4.00 8.96 -18.42
N HIS A 163 3.55 9.88 -17.57
CA HIS A 163 2.61 10.93 -17.96
C HIS A 163 3.35 12.08 -18.65
N ASP A 164 2.72 12.61 -19.68
CA ASP A 164 3.28 13.72 -20.44
C ASP A 164 3.13 15.05 -19.69
N LEU A 165 4.25 15.63 -19.30
CA LEU A 165 4.33 16.93 -18.63
C LEU A 165 5.19 17.87 -19.48
N SER A 166 4.71 19.10 -19.72
CA SER A 166 5.57 20.14 -20.25
C SER A 166 6.72 20.45 -19.28
N GLU A 167 7.79 21.03 -19.78
CA GLU A 167 8.94 21.44 -18.97
C GLU A 167 8.51 22.32 -17.77
N THR A 168 7.66 23.31 -18.02
CA THR A 168 7.11 24.18 -16.97
C THR A 168 6.28 23.41 -15.96
N GLU A 169 5.42 22.48 -16.39
CA GLU A 169 4.63 21.64 -15.47
C GLU A 169 5.53 20.77 -14.62
N ARG A 170 6.55 20.16 -15.22
CA ARG A 170 7.53 19.32 -14.54
C ARG A 170 8.27 20.11 -13.45
N LEU A 171 8.79 21.28 -13.77
CA LEU A 171 9.48 22.16 -12.80
C LEU A 171 8.55 22.58 -11.64
N VAL A 172 7.34 23.05 -11.94
CA VAL A 172 6.38 23.44 -10.91
C VAL A 172 6.06 22.28 -9.96
N ILE A 173 5.83 21.07 -10.53
CA ILE A 173 5.52 19.89 -9.71
C ILE A 173 6.76 19.37 -8.98
N ALA A 174 7.95 19.43 -9.55
CA ALA A 174 9.19 19.07 -8.89
C ALA A 174 9.46 19.97 -7.67
N SER A 175 9.30 21.29 -7.82
CA SER A 175 9.38 22.20 -6.69
C SER A 175 8.32 21.89 -5.63
N LEU A 176 7.06 21.64 -6.02
CA LEU A 176 5.99 21.26 -5.09
C LEU A 176 6.32 19.97 -4.33
N ALA A 177 7.02 19.03 -4.98
CA ALA A 177 7.36 17.70 -4.48
C ALA A 177 8.75 17.62 -3.82
N GLN A 178 9.46 18.70 -3.60
CA GLN A 178 10.84 18.71 -3.09
C GLN A 178 11.06 17.78 -1.90
N ARG A 179 10.15 17.79 -0.91
CA ARG A 179 10.28 16.96 0.30
C ARG A 179 10.18 15.48 0.01
N TYR A 180 9.38 15.09 -1.00
CA TYR A 180 9.25 13.70 -1.45
C TYR A 180 10.51 13.26 -2.19
N LEU A 181 11.00 14.09 -3.10
CA LEU A 181 12.19 13.82 -3.92
C LEU A 181 13.47 13.72 -3.08
N ARG A 182 13.53 14.46 -1.96
CA ARG A 182 14.64 14.43 -0.98
C ARG A 182 14.47 13.32 0.07
N GLY A 183 13.42 12.51 0.01
CA GLY A 183 13.21 11.40 0.95
C GLY A 183 12.92 11.82 2.40
N VAL A 184 12.34 13.01 2.60
CA VAL A 184 12.01 13.50 3.96
C VAL A 184 10.94 12.59 4.57
N PRO A 185 11.06 12.16 5.85
CA PRO A 185 10.02 11.40 6.52
C PRO A 185 8.68 12.16 6.56
N HIS A 186 7.58 11.48 6.26
CA HIS A 186 6.22 12.04 6.22
C HIS A 186 6.13 13.34 5.39
N PRO A 187 6.54 13.30 4.12
CA PRO A 187 6.63 14.49 3.31
C PRO A 187 5.24 15.09 3.07
N GLN A 188 5.20 16.42 2.96
CA GLN A 188 4.03 17.19 2.59
C GLN A 188 4.39 18.10 1.42
N PRO A 189 3.45 18.37 0.48
CA PRO A 189 3.67 19.35 -0.57
C PRO A 189 4.14 20.69 0.01
N VAL A 190 5.09 21.36 -0.64
CA VAL A 190 5.50 22.70 -0.20
C VAL A 190 4.42 23.74 -0.51
N ALA A 191 4.47 24.88 0.20
CA ALA A 191 3.51 25.95 0.00
C ALA A 191 3.65 26.58 -1.40
N TRP A 192 2.53 27.02 -1.99
CA TRP A 192 2.50 27.69 -3.29
C TRP A 192 3.48 28.88 -3.40
N LYS A 193 3.60 29.64 -2.31
CA LYS A 193 4.53 30.75 -2.22
C LYS A 193 5.98 30.30 -2.46
N ARG A 194 6.39 29.21 -1.82
CA ARG A 194 7.76 28.66 -1.99
C ARG A 194 7.98 28.18 -3.42
N VAL A 195 6.99 27.50 -4.01
CA VAL A 195 7.08 27.09 -5.41
C VAL A 195 7.23 28.29 -6.34
N ALA A 196 6.48 29.37 -6.12
CA ALA A 196 6.61 30.60 -6.89
C ALA A 196 8.02 31.22 -6.76
N GLU A 197 8.55 31.29 -5.55
CA GLU A 197 9.92 31.77 -5.27
C GLU A 197 10.98 30.91 -5.97
N ASP A 198 10.81 29.60 -5.97
CA ASP A 198 11.73 28.69 -6.63
C ASP A 198 11.70 28.86 -8.15
N MET A 199 10.53 29.00 -8.73
CA MET A 199 10.38 29.26 -10.19
C MET A 199 10.97 30.63 -10.61
N GLU A 200 10.89 31.63 -9.74
CA GLU A 200 11.53 32.96 -10.02
C GLU A 200 13.07 32.90 -9.97
N ARG A 201 13.65 31.99 -9.20
CA ARG A 201 15.09 31.81 -9.09
C ARG A 201 15.71 31.05 -10.24
N LEU A 202 14.91 30.22 -10.94
CA LEU A 202 15.43 29.44 -12.06
C LEU A 202 15.95 30.35 -13.17
N PRO A 203 17.10 30.03 -13.80
CA PRO A 203 17.59 30.73 -14.95
C PRO A 203 16.68 30.45 -16.17
N GLY A 204 16.38 31.50 -16.95
CA GLY A 204 15.62 31.35 -18.19
C GLY A 204 14.76 32.57 -18.50
N PRO A 205 14.04 32.58 -19.64
CA PRO A 205 13.17 33.69 -20.01
C PRO A 205 12.01 33.78 -19.01
N LYS A 206 11.86 34.96 -18.39
CA LYS A 206 10.75 35.26 -17.47
C LYS A 206 9.54 35.71 -18.29
N ASP A 207 8.89 34.77 -18.94
CA ASP A 207 7.73 35.00 -19.81
C ASP A 207 6.41 35.17 -19.02
N ARG A 208 6.44 34.95 -17.70
CA ARG A 208 5.29 35.09 -16.80
C ARG A 208 5.73 35.47 -15.37
N ASP A 209 4.84 36.16 -14.67
CA ASP A 209 4.99 36.40 -13.23
C ASP A 209 4.63 35.14 -12.45
N TRP A 210 5.59 34.66 -11.68
CA TRP A 210 5.36 33.55 -10.77
C TRP A 210 4.79 34.03 -9.44
N ASN A 211 3.59 33.60 -9.13
CA ASN A 211 2.90 33.85 -7.88
C ASN A 211 2.06 32.62 -7.53
N GLU A 212 1.53 32.59 -6.30
CA GLU A 212 0.74 31.45 -5.80
C GLU A 212 -0.44 31.07 -6.72
N ARG A 213 -1.08 32.07 -7.32
CA ARG A 213 -2.22 31.85 -8.24
C ARG A 213 -1.77 31.20 -9.55
N THR A 214 -0.63 31.61 -10.08
CA THR A 214 -0.06 31.00 -11.30
C THR A 214 0.35 29.55 -11.06
N VAL A 215 1.02 29.27 -9.94
CA VAL A 215 1.39 27.91 -9.51
C VAL A 215 0.15 27.04 -9.34
N ALA A 216 -0.82 27.51 -8.57
CA ALA A 216 -2.06 26.76 -8.33
C ALA A 216 -2.80 26.42 -9.62
N ARG A 217 -2.80 27.33 -10.61
CA ARG A 217 -3.41 27.09 -11.92
C ARG A 217 -2.68 26.02 -12.72
N VAL A 218 -1.34 26.04 -12.74
CA VAL A 218 -0.56 25.00 -13.42
C VAL A 218 -0.86 23.63 -12.84
N VAL A 219 -0.80 23.49 -11.51
CA VAL A 219 -1.07 22.22 -10.83
C VAL A 219 -2.52 21.77 -11.05
N ALA A 220 -3.50 22.70 -11.02
CA ALA A 220 -4.90 22.39 -11.28
C ALA A 220 -5.11 21.83 -12.70
N ASN A 221 -4.48 22.44 -13.72
CA ASN A 221 -4.55 21.99 -15.09
C ASN A 221 -3.98 20.58 -15.27
N VAL A 222 -2.85 20.27 -14.63
CA VAL A 222 -2.27 18.93 -14.65
C VAL A 222 -3.23 17.93 -14.00
N ARG A 223 -3.77 18.24 -12.81
CA ARG A 223 -4.74 17.36 -12.14
C ARG A 223 -5.98 17.12 -13.00
N GLU A 224 -6.54 18.17 -13.60
CA GLU A 224 -7.72 18.05 -14.44
C GLU A 224 -7.45 17.17 -15.65
N ARG A 225 -6.33 17.37 -16.34
CA ARG A 225 -5.91 16.57 -17.50
C ARG A 225 -5.71 15.11 -17.13
N LEU A 226 -4.93 14.79 -16.09
CA LEU A 226 -4.63 13.42 -15.68
C LEU A 226 -5.84 12.69 -15.11
N SER A 227 -6.84 13.41 -14.59
CA SER A 227 -8.09 12.82 -14.06
C SER A 227 -9.23 12.80 -15.08
N ALA A 228 -9.02 13.26 -16.30
CA ALA A 228 -10.07 13.33 -17.31
C ALA A 228 -10.60 11.92 -17.68
N PRO A 229 -11.93 11.74 -17.87
CA PRO A 229 -12.50 10.43 -18.21
C PRO A 229 -11.95 9.79 -19.49
N GLY A 230 -11.46 10.60 -20.43
CA GLY A 230 -10.87 10.14 -21.69
C GLY A 230 -9.35 9.98 -21.66
N TYR A 231 -8.69 10.24 -20.53
CA TYR A 231 -7.25 10.08 -20.44
C TYR A 231 -6.89 8.59 -20.31
N ARG A 232 -6.01 8.10 -21.21
CA ARG A 232 -5.69 6.67 -21.32
C ARG A 232 -5.21 6.03 -20.02
N HIS A 233 -4.46 6.79 -19.22
CA HIS A 233 -3.89 6.35 -17.96
C HIS A 233 -4.40 7.22 -16.81
N ARG A 234 -5.74 7.30 -16.70
CA ARG A 234 -6.41 8.15 -15.73
C ARG A 234 -5.92 7.92 -14.31
N VAL A 235 -5.58 9.02 -13.63
CA VAL A 235 -5.20 9.02 -12.22
C VAL A 235 -6.43 9.38 -11.37
N TYR A 236 -6.73 8.56 -10.38
CA TYR A 236 -7.83 8.79 -9.44
C TYR A 236 -7.36 9.57 -8.20
N GLY A 237 -8.32 10.15 -7.46
CA GLY A 237 -8.02 10.94 -6.26
C GLY A 237 -7.48 12.35 -6.52
N LEU A 238 -7.53 12.83 -7.77
CA LEU A 238 -7.11 14.18 -8.15
C LEU A 238 -8.23 15.20 -8.19
N ARG A 239 -9.49 14.76 -8.10
CA ARG A 239 -10.69 15.61 -8.06
C ARG A 239 -11.27 15.65 -6.66
N ARG A 240 -11.86 16.80 -6.30
CA ARG A 240 -12.53 16.96 -5.02
C ARG A 240 -13.64 15.92 -4.78
N SER A 241 -14.35 15.54 -5.83
CA SER A 241 -15.40 14.51 -5.79
C SER A 241 -14.88 13.08 -5.56
N GLU A 242 -13.58 12.85 -5.72
CA GLU A 242 -12.94 11.54 -5.58
C GLU A 242 -12.25 11.37 -4.20
N VAL A 243 -12.25 12.40 -3.35
CA VAL A 243 -11.58 12.39 -2.04
C VAL A 243 -12.62 12.56 -0.94
N PHE A 244 -12.63 11.63 0.01
CA PHE A 244 -13.49 11.68 1.17
C PHE A 244 -12.91 12.55 2.29
N GLY A 245 -13.75 13.34 2.93
CA GLY A 245 -13.42 14.13 4.11
C GLY A 245 -13.14 15.61 3.84
N GLU A 246 -13.39 16.44 4.84
CA GLU A 246 -13.02 17.86 4.89
C GLU A 246 -12.23 18.14 6.19
N PRO A 247 -11.27 19.05 6.15
CA PRO A 247 -10.77 19.79 4.99
C PRO A 247 -9.84 18.94 4.11
N LEU A 248 -9.95 19.12 2.79
CA LEU A 248 -9.10 18.43 1.79
C LEU A 248 -7.61 18.75 1.98
N GLY A 249 -7.29 19.91 2.56
CA GLY A 249 -5.92 20.36 2.76
C GLY A 249 -5.07 20.18 1.49
N ASN A 250 -3.92 19.50 1.65
CA ASN A 250 -3.02 19.19 0.54
C ASN A 250 -3.28 17.82 -0.12
N ALA A 251 -4.39 17.13 0.23
CA ALA A 251 -4.62 15.75 -0.21
C ALA A 251 -4.56 15.59 -1.74
N LEU A 252 -5.16 16.50 -2.50
CA LEU A 252 -5.14 16.44 -3.97
C LEU A 252 -3.72 16.62 -4.55
N ASN A 253 -2.89 17.42 -3.91
CA ASN A 253 -1.50 17.63 -4.32
C ASN A 253 -0.62 16.45 -3.90
N ASP A 254 -0.84 15.90 -2.70
CA ASP A 254 -0.18 14.69 -2.23
C ASP A 254 -0.48 13.51 -3.17
N ASN A 255 -1.74 13.29 -3.51
CA ASN A 255 -2.16 12.24 -4.44
C ASN A 255 -1.50 12.42 -5.82
N LEU A 256 -1.45 13.65 -6.35
CA LEU A 256 -0.78 13.93 -7.62
C LEU A 256 0.70 13.57 -7.56
N ILE A 257 1.42 14.06 -6.53
CA ILE A 257 2.85 13.80 -6.38
C ILE A 257 3.12 12.30 -6.27
N ARG A 258 2.37 11.59 -5.44
CA ARG A 258 2.53 10.13 -5.27
C ARG A 258 2.27 9.38 -6.57
N ALA A 259 1.23 9.71 -7.31
CA ALA A 259 0.93 9.08 -8.60
C ALA A 259 2.08 9.28 -9.60
N LEU A 260 2.63 10.50 -9.68
CA LEU A 260 3.74 10.81 -10.61
C LEU A 260 5.06 10.13 -10.21
N LEU A 261 5.32 9.96 -8.91
CA LEU A 261 6.47 9.19 -8.40
C LEU A 261 6.32 7.70 -8.67
N GLN A 262 5.13 7.13 -8.44
CA GLN A 262 4.87 5.69 -8.64
C GLN A 262 5.03 5.26 -10.09
N CYS A 263 4.69 6.13 -11.04
CA CYS A 263 4.86 5.87 -12.47
C CYS A 263 6.17 6.42 -13.07
N THR A 264 7.11 6.85 -12.23
CA THR A 264 8.41 7.40 -12.62
C THR A 264 8.34 8.64 -13.54
N THR A 265 7.18 9.29 -13.64
CA THR A 265 7.03 10.56 -14.34
C THR A 265 7.83 11.66 -13.67
N LEU A 266 7.91 11.60 -12.33
CA LEU A 266 8.74 12.45 -11.49
C LEU A 266 9.82 11.59 -10.83
N ALA A 267 11.06 12.03 -10.86
CA ALA A 267 12.23 11.32 -10.35
C ALA A 267 13.13 12.25 -9.51
N PRO A 268 14.02 11.71 -8.65
CA PRO A 268 14.92 12.54 -7.84
C PRO A 268 15.75 13.55 -8.62
N GLY A 269 16.14 13.27 -9.87
CA GLY A 269 16.88 14.20 -10.72
C GLY A 269 16.11 15.47 -11.11
N ASP A 270 14.77 15.48 -11.01
CA ASP A 270 13.95 16.64 -11.33
C ASP A 270 14.13 17.82 -10.35
N ILE A 271 14.84 17.61 -9.22
CA ILE A 271 15.15 18.68 -8.26
C ILE A 271 16.48 19.38 -8.53
N GLU A 272 17.36 18.80 -9.35
CA GLU A 272 18.70 19.34 -9.65
C GLU A 272 18.73 20.81 -10.09
N PRO A 273 17.77 21.29 -10.94
CA PRO A 273 17.73 22.70 -11.32
C PRO A 273 17.59 23.65 -10.14
N PHE A 274 16.86 23.25 -9.09
CA PHE A 274 16.65 24.08 -7.89
C PHE A 274 17.87 24.04 -6.97
N ASP A 275 18.50 22.90 -6.80
CA ASP A 275 19.73 22.75 -6.01
C ASP A 275 20.88 23.57 -6.65
N ALA A 276 20.98 23.56 -7.98
CA ALA A 276 21.94 24.37 -8.70
C ALA A 276 21.69 25.88 -8.53
N ALA A 277 20.42 26.32 -8.58
CA ALA A 277 20.06 27.71 -8.38
C ALA A 277 20.30 28.19 -6.93
N GLU A 278 20.05 27.34 -5.93
CA GLU A 278 20.37 27.63 -4.52
C GLU A 278 21.88 27.80 -4.32
N SER A 279 22.69 26.89 -4.86
CA SER A 279 24.16 26.94 -4.77
C SER A 279 24.75 28.19 -5.42
N GLN A 280 24.17 28.64 -6.55
CA GLN A 280 24.60 29.88 -7.22
C GLN A 280 24.24 31.13 -6.41
N ALA A 281 23.09 31.14 -5.75
CA ALA A 281 22.66 32.26 -4.90
C ALA A 281 23.48 32.39 -3.60
N GLU A 282 24.00 31.27 -3.08
CA GLU A 282 24.89 31.28 -1.91
C GLU A 282 26.34 31.73 -2.24
N ALA A 283 26.76 31.56 -3.51
CA ALA A 283 28.09 31.91 -3.99
C ALA A 283 28.21 33.39 -4.47
N ALA A 284 27.10 34.11 -4.62
CA ALA A 284 27.01 35.50 -5.09
C ALA A 284 26.86 36.50 -3.97
#